data_67111ce5b07882179e88ace6046c8ddd
#
_entry.id   67111ce5b07882179e88ace6046c8ddd
#
_cell.length_a   1.000
_cell.length_b   1.000
_cell.length_c   1.000
_cell.angle_alpha   90.00
_cell.angle_beta   90.00
_cell.angle_gamma   90.00
#
_symmetry.space_group_name_H-M   'P 1'
#
loop_
_entity.id
_entity.type
_entity.pdbx_description
1 polymer ?
#
loop_
_entity_poly.entity_id
_entity_poly.type
_entity_poly.pdbx_seq_one_letter_code
_entity_poly.pdbx_strand_id
1 'polypeptide(L)'
;MLSVEGLTAGYGHAMILRDLSLVAEAGRITCLMGRNGSGKTTTLKAIMGLVPPAAGRVVLDGEVVSDLPPHQVPGRGIGYVPQGRRLFGALSVAENLEVALMARGSGTGLRAEVLELFPRLRDRLGQRADTLSGGEQQMLATARALCLQPKVLLLDEPTEGLQPSMIDAIRQAMLTLRDRGAAILLVEQRIDAVLALADHVQVIENGRTVETFDAAALTRAPERLRSHLGV
;
A
#
# COMPACT_ATOMS: atom_id res chain seq x y z
N MET A 1 8.56 -7.64 -9.30
CA MET A 1 8.83 -8.15 -7.94
C MET A 1 9.55 -7.08 -7.14
N LEU A 2 9.10 -6.78 -5.93
CA LEU A 2 9.77 -5.89 -4.98
C LEU A 2 10.45 -6.73 -3.91
N SER A 3 11.75 -6.49 -3.65
CA SER A 3 12.46 -7.05 -2.49
C SER A 3 13.04 -5.94 -1.61
N VAL A 4 12.99 -6.16 -0.33
CA VAL A 4 13.66 -5.37 0.71
C VAL A 4 14.68 -6.27 1.36
N GLU A 5 15.93 -5.87 1.38
CA GLU A 5 17.05 -6.72 1.76
C GLU A 5 17.85 -6.06 2.89
N GLY A 6 17.77 -6.62 4.10
CA GLY A 6 18.53 -6.19 5.27
C GLY A 6 18.32 -4.73 5.67
N LEU A 7 17.10 -4.20 5.46
CA LEU A 7 16.83 -2.77 5.58
C LEU A 7 16.90 -2.30 7.02
N THR A 8 17.77 -1.32 7.28
CA THR A 8 17.87 -0.61 8.56
C THR A 8 17.57 0.85 8.31
N ALA A 9 16.53 1.37 8.96
CA ALA A 9 16.05 2.74 8.74
C ALA A 9 15.33 3.29 10.00
N GLY A 10 15.27 4.63 10.13
CA GLY A 10 14.62 5.25 11.27
C GLY A 10 14.58 6.77 11.18
N TYR A 11 14.24 7.42 12.27
CA TYR A 11 14.09 8.87 12.36
C TYR A 11 15.12 9.45 13.30
N GLY A 12 16.05 10.28 12.80
CA GLY A 12 17.15 10.81 13.56
C GLY A 12 18.00 9.70 14.17
N HIS A 13 18.11 9.65 15.49
CA HIS A 13 18.85 8.60 16.20
C HIS A 13 18.02 7.34 16.51
N ALA A 14 16.71 7.36 16.30
CA ALA A 14 15.83 6.25 16.61
C ALA A 14 15.73 5.29 15.41
N MET A 15 16.45 4.16 15.44
CA MET A 15 16.33 3.10 14.46
C MET A 15 15.06 2.29 14.71
N ILE A 16 14.14 2.33 13.75
CA ILE A 16 12.86 1.62 13.78
C ILE A 16 12.96 0.28 13.10
N LEU A 17 13.54 0.25 11.88
CA LEU A 17 13.79 -0.98 11.13
C LEU A 17 15.22 -1.45 11.41
N ARG A 18 15.38 -2.77 11.58
CA ARG A 18 16.64 -3.40 11.98
C ARG A 18 16.85 -4.68 11.21
N ASP A 19 17.57 -4.61 10.09
CA ASP A 19 17.83 -5.77 9.24
C ASP A 19 16.54 -6.44 8.73
N LEU A 20 15.56 -5.60 8.31
CA LEU A 20 14.27 -6.07 7.82
C LEU A 20 14.39 -6.54 6.39
N SER A 21 13.88 -7.75 6.13
CA SER A 21 13.81 -8.31 4.78
C SER A 21 12.38 -8.75 4.46
N LEU A 22 11.90 -8.42 3.25
CA LEU A 22 10.59 -8.84 2.77
C LEU A 22 10.57 -8.94 1.25
N VAL A 23 9.59 -9.68 0.74
CA VAL A 23 9.33 -9.80 -0.71
C VAL A 23 7.86 -9.57 -0.99
N ALA A 24 7.56 -8.78 -2.01
CA ALA A 24 6.23 -8.67 -2.60
C ALA A 24 6.30 -9.14 -4.07
N GLU A 25 5.68 -10.28 -4.32
CA GLU A 25 5.69 -10.94 -5.63
C GLU A 25 4.64 -10.35 -6.57
N ALA A 26 4.97 -10.32 -7.87
CA ALA A 26 4.03 -9.90 -8.90
C ALA A 26 2.79 -10.81 -8.92
N GLY A 27 1.60 -10.22 -9.06
CA GLY A 27 0.34 -10.95 -9.04
C GLY A 27 -0.04 -11.55 -7.68
N ARG A 28 0.54 -11.03 -6.59
CA ARG A 28 0.28 -11.49 -5.21
C ARG A 28 0.01 -10.32 -4.26
N ILE A 29 -0.75 -10.62 -3.22
CA ILE A 29 -0.98 -9.72 -2.09
C ILE A 29 -0.15 -10.23 -0.91
N THR A 30 0.89 -9.50 -0.55
CA THR A 30 1.67 -9.71 0.67
C THR A 30 1.15 -8.78 1.75
N CYS A 31 0.69 -9.33 2.86
CA CYS A 31 0.24 -8.54 4.00
C CYS A 31 1.36 -8.43 5.04
N LEU A 32 1.62 -7.21 5.48
CA LEU A 32 2.58 -6.89 6.54
C LEU A 32 1.83 -6.66 7.84
N MET A 33 1.99 -7.58 8.79
CA MET A 33 1.32 -7.54 10.09
C MET A 33 2.30 -7.30 11.23
N GLY A 34 1.78 -6.89 12.37
CA GLY A 34 2.53 -6.66 13.60
C GLY A 34 1.86 -5.62 14.49
N ARG A 35 2.28 -5.54 15.73
CA ARG A 35 1.76 -4.60 16.72
C ARG A 35 1.97 -3.15 16.30
N ASN A 36 1.24 -2.24 16.94
CA ASN A 36 1.50 -0.81 16.75
C ASN A 36 2.93 -0.47 17.17
N GLY A 37 3.61 0.35 16.35
CA GLY A 37 5.02 0.68 16.56
C GLY A 37 6.03 -0.38 16.09
N SER A 38 5.61 -1.51 15.51
CA SER A 38 6.54 -2.55 15.04
C SER A 38 7.38 -2.15 13.82
N GLY A 39 7.01 -1.05 13.11
CA GLY A 39 7.75 -0.55 11.96
C GLY A 39 7.03 -0.65 10.60
N LYS A 40 5.76 -1.13 10.55
CA LYS A 40 5.00 -1.33 9.29
C LYS A 40 4.96 -0.08 8.39
N THR A 41 4.42 1.04 8.89
CA THR A 41 4.39 2.32 8.16
C THR A 41 5.79 2.82 7.79
N THR A 42 6.78 2.62 8.68
CA THR A 42 8.18 2.99 8.41
C THR A 42 8.75 2.18 7.27
N THR A 43 8.39 0.89 7.16
CA THR A 43 8.77 0.04 6.02
C THR A 43 8.25 0.61 4.71
N LEU A 44 6.95 0.95 4.63
CA LEU A 44 6.37 1.55 3.41
C LEU A 44 7.03 2.89 3.07
N LYS A 45 7.29 3.73 4.08
CA LYS A 45 7.99 5.00 3.88
C LYS A 45 9.44 4.83 3.42
N ALA A 46 10.14 3.82 3.92
CA ALA A 46 11.51 3.53 3.50
C ALA A 46 11.54 3.02 2.05
N ILE A 47 10.59 2.17 1.65
CA ILE A 47 10.44 1.74 0.25
C ILE A 47 10.22 2.95 -0.67
N MET A 48 9.45 3.95 -0.24
CA MET A 48 9.21 5.18 -0.99
C MET A 48 10.36 6.21 -0.93
N GLY A 49 11.46 5.90 -0.24
CA GLY A 49 12.57 6.83 -0.04
C GLY A 49 12.28 8.00 0.91
N LEU A 50 11.10 8.00 1.57
CA LEU A 50 10.71 9.05 2.53
C LEU A 50 11.45 8.93 3.87
N VAL A 51 11.98 7.76 4.16
CA VAL A 51 12.88 7.48 5.27
C VAL A 51 14.11 6.80 4.66
N PRO A 52 15.23 7.52 4.51
CA PRO A 52 16.41 6.96 3.87
C PRO A 52 16.99 5.79 4.68
N PRO A 53 17.39 4.71 4.02
CA PRO A 53 18.03 3.58 4.71
C PRO A 53 19.41 3.95 5.22
N ALA A 54 19.73 3.51 6.43
CA ALA A 54 21.09 3.55 6.98
C ALA A 54 21.91 2.33 6.52
N ALA A 55 21.26 1.21 6.22
CA ALA A 55 21.84 0.00 5.65
C ALA A 55 20.77 -0.82 4.92
N GLY A 56 21.20 -1.77 4.10
CA GLY A 56 20.32 -2.57 3.26
C GLY A 56 19.85 -1.83 2.02
N ARG A 57 18.94 -2.43 1.28
CA ARG A 57 18.45 -1.85 0.01
C ARG A 57 17.02 -2.28 -0.31
N VAL A 58 16.39 -1.51 -1.19
CA VAL A 58 15.10 -1.84 -1.81
C VAL A 58 15.33 -2.03 -3.30
N VAL A 59 14.88 -3.16 -3.84
CA VAL A 59 15.08 -3.55 -5.24
C VAL A 59 13.71 -3.78 -5.89
N LEU A 60 13.48 -3.16 -7.04
CA LEU A 60 12.30 -3.37 -7.88
C LEU A 60 12.74 -3.92 -9.24
N ASP A 61 12.30 -5.13 -9.60
CA ASP A 61 12.62 -5.79 -10.87
C ASP A 61 14.12 -5.81 -11.19
N GLY A 62 14.98 -5.97 -10.16
CA GLY A 62 16.44 -5.98 -10.29
C GLY A 62 17.11 -4.61 -10.22
N GLU A 63 16.35 -3.51 -10.20
CA GLU A 63 16.87 -2.15 -10.04
C GLU A 63 16.83 -1.70 -8.58
N VAL A 64 17.93 -1.18 -8.04
CA VAL A 64 17.97 -0.60 -6.70
C VAL A 64 17.24 0.75 -6.74
N VAL A 65 16.15 0.86 -5.97
CA VAL A 65 15.32 2.07 -5.89
C VAL A 65 15.53 2.86 -4.59
N SER A 66 16.15 2.26 -3.58
CA SER A 66 16.44 2.93 -2.30
C SER A 66 17.43 4.08 -2.41
N ASP A 67 18.22 4.13 -3.47
CA ASP A 67 19.21 5.18 -3.71
C ASP A 67 18.61 6.40 -4.47
N LEU A 68 17.36 6.26 -4.90
CA LEU A 68 16.66 7.31 -5.64
C LEU A 68 16.07 8.36 -4.69
N PRO A 69 16.02 9.63 -5.10
CA PRO A 69 15.24 10.63 -4.40
C PRO A 69 13.74 10.23 -4.34
N PRO A 70 13.01 10.54 -3.26
CA PRO A 70 11.62 10.10 -3.08
C PRO A 70 10.68 10.41 -4.25
N HIS A 71 10.86 11.57 -4.89
CA HIS A 71 10.03 12.00 -6.02
C HIS A 71 10.23 11.16 -7.30
N GLN A 72 11.33 10.40 -7.40
CA GLN A 72 11.61 9.52 -8.56
C GLN A 72 11.08 8.11 -8.37
N VAL A 73 10.86 7.67 -7.13
CA VAL A 73 10.40 6.32 -6.80
C VAL A 73 9.05 5.97 -7.45
N PRO A 74 8.02 6.85 -7.43
CA PRO A 74 6.76 6.58 -8.12
C PRO A 74 6.93 6.36 -9.64
N GLY A 75 7.86 7.06 -10.28
CA GLY A 75 8.18 6.92 -11.69
C GLY A 75 8.72 5.54 -12.08
N ARG A 76 9.24 4.77 -11.12
CA ARG A 76 9.69 3.37 -11.32
C ARG A 76 8.53 2.37 -11.28
N GLY A 77 7.34 2.81 -10.89
CA GLY A 77 6.13 2.00 -10.83
C GLY A 77 5.73 1.60 -9.42
N ILE A 78 6.08 2.36 -8.39
CA ILE A 78 5.63 2.15 -7.02
C ILE A 78 4.54 3.17 -6.69
N GLY A 79 3.31 2.70 -6.49
CA GLY A 79 2.20 3.51 -5.98
C GLY A 79 2.12 3.40 -4.45
N TYR A 80 1.72 4.50 -3.78
CA TYR A 80 1.59 4.51 -2.32
C TYR A 80 0.31 5.21 -1.88
N VAL A 81 -0.46 4.53 -1.04
CA VAL A 81 -1.62 5.06 -0.34
C VAL A 81 -1.27 5.10 1.15
N PRO A 82 -0.85 6.25 1.69
CA PRO A 82 -0.46 6.39 3.09
C PRO A 82 -1.68 6.43 4.01
N GLN A 83 -1.48 6.13 5.29
CA GLN A 83 -2.44 6.44 6.33
C GLN A 83 -2.76 7.95 6.34
N GLY A 84 -4.04 8.31 6.53
CA GLY A 84 -4.50 9.70 6.48
C GLY A 84 -4.70 10.26 5.07
N ARG A 85 -4.77 9.39 4.04
CA ARG A 85 -5.26 9.66 2.66
C ARG A 85 -4.41 10.61 1.82
N ARG A 86 -3.89 11.71 2.39
CA ARG A 86 -2.98 12.69 1.75
C ARG A 86 -3.47 13.18 0.37
N LEU A 87 -4.74 13.60 0.29
CA LEU A 87 -5.34 14.19 -0.91
C LEU A 87 -4.96 15.66 -1.07
N PHE A 88 -5.10 16.17 -2.28
CA PHE A 88 -5.11 17.60 -2.54
C PHE A 88 -6.52 18.12 -2.22
N GLY A 89 -6.77 18.51 -0.97
CA GLY A 89 -8.10 18.81 -0.45
C GLY A 89 -8.83 19.91 -1.21
N ALA A 90 -8.12 20.96 -1.61
CA ALA A 90 -8.69 22.07 -2.36
C ALA A 90 -9.05 21.73 -3.82
N LEU A 91 -8.47 20.65 -4.36
CA LEU A 91 -8.76 20.17 -5.72
C LEU A 91 -10.01 19.28 -5.72
N SER A 92 -10.72 19.27 -6.83
CA SER A 92 -11.84 18.34 -7.09
C SER A 92 -11.36 16.88 -7.20
N VAL A 93 -12.32 15.95 -7.19
CA VAL A 93 -12.07 14.53 -7.47
C VAL A 93 -11.37 14.36 -8.81
N ALA A 94 -11.89 15.00 -9.87
CA ALA A 94 -11.31 14.92 -11.22
C ALA A 94 -9.87 15.42 -11.26
N GLU A 95 -9.59 16.56 -10.63
CA GLU A 95 -8.25 17.14 -10.59
C GLU A 95 -7.26 16.29 -9.78
N ASN A 96 -7.70 15.68 -8.67
CA ASN A 96 -6.86 14.74 -7.92
C ASN A 96 -6.42 13.54 -8.78
N LEU A 97 -7.31 13.00 -9.61
CA LEU A 97 -6.98 11.91 -10.55
C LEU A 97 -6.08 12.41 -11.69
N GLU A 98 -6.36 13.61 -12.22
CA GLU A 98 -5.60 14.20 -13.32
C GLU A 98 -4.13 14.41 -12.96
N VAL A 99 -3.82 14.88 -11.73
CA VAL A 99 -2.44 15.02 -11.25
C VAL A 99 -1.65 13.70 -11.38
N ALA A 100 -2.27 12.57 -11.08
CA ALA A 100 -1.61 11.27 -11.20
C ALA A 100 -1.45 10.82 -12.66
N LEU A 101 -2.47 11.07 -13.49
CA LEU A 101 -2.41 10.77 -14.93
C LEU A 101 -1.33 11.59 -15.64
N MET A 102 -1.21 12.88 -15.31
CA MET A 102 -0.15 13.76 -15.87
C MET A 102 1.25 13.26 -15.46
N ALA A 103 1.43 12.86 -14.18
CA ALA A 103 2.70 12.33 -13.70
C ALA A 103 3.13 11.04 -14.43
N ARG A 104 2.17 10.25 -14.92
CA ARG A 104 2.41 9.03 -15.70
C ARG A 104 2.56 9.29 -17.19
N GLY A 105 2.06 10.39 -17.71
CA GLY A 105 1.89 10.60 -19.16
C GLY A 105 0.79 9.71 -19.76
N SER A 106 -0.20 9.30 -18.95
CA SER A 106 -1.27 8.38 -19.36
C SER A 106 -2.46 9.13 -19.96
N GLY A 107 -3.12 8.49 -20.92
CA GLY A 107 -4.29 9.06 -21.59
C GLY A 107 -5.58 8.96 -20.77
N THR A 108 -6.65 9.58 -21.29
CA THR A 108 -7.99 9.69 -20.66
C THR A 108 -8.70 8.35 -20.43
N GLY A 109 -8.34 7.28 -21.15
CA GLY A 109 -8.94 5.94 -21.00
C GLY A 109 -8.74 5.34 -19.61
N LEU A 110 -7.56 5.52 -19.02
CA LEU A 110 -7.26 4.97 -17.70
C LEU A 110 -8.14 5.57 -16.59
N ARG A 111 -8.47 6.88 -16.68
CA ARG A 111 -9.39 7.50 -15.74
C ARG A 111 -10.76 6.82 -15.74
N ALA A 112 -11.29 6.48 -16.90
CA ALA A 112 -12.56 5.79 -17.04
C ALA A 112 -12.51 4.40 -16.38
N GLU A 113 -11.47 3.60 -16.64
CA GLU A 113 -11.28 2.29 -16.02
C GLU A 113 -11.21 2.36 -14.48
N VAL A 114 -10.47 3.34 -13.95
CA VAL A 114 -10.36 3.53 -12.49
C VAL A 114 -11.71 3.94 -11.88
N LEU A 115 -12.49 4.77 -12.58
CA LEU A 115 -13.82 5.18 -12.12
C LEU A 115 -14.87 4.07 -12.21
N GLU A 116 -14.67 3.02 -13.01
CA GLU A 116 -15.49 1.82 -12.99
C GLU A 116 -15.35 1.05 -11.67
N LEU A 117 -14.15 1.04 -11.08
CA LEU A 117 -13.90 0.44 -9.76
C LEU A 117 -14.52 1.26 -8.61
N PHE A 118 -14.70 2.56 -8.84
CA PHE A 118 -15.21 3.50 -7.83
C PHE A 118 -16.39 4.34 -8.37
N PRO A 119 -17.57 3.77 -8.63
CA PRO A 119 -18.70 4.49 -9.22
C PRO A 119 -19.12 5.73 -8.42
N ARG A 120 -19.02 5.69 -7.09
CA ARG A 120 -19.32 6.84 -6.21
C ARG A 120 -18.46 8.07 -6.50
N LEU A 121 -17.22 7.87 -6.95
CA LEU A 121 -16.34 9.00 -7.32
C LEU A 121 -16.74 9.60 -8.66
N ARG A 122 -17.24 8.78 -9.60
CA ARG A 122 -17.73 9.25 -10.90
C ARG A 122 -18.85 10.26 -10.76
N ASP A 123 -19.76 10.04 -9.81
CA ASP A 123 -20.90 10.94 -9.57
C ASP A 123 -20.48 12.25 -8.89
N ARG A 124 -19.22 12.35 -8.42
CA ARG A 124 -18.69 13.47 -7.63
C ARG A 124 -17.46 14.15 -8.24
N LEU A 125 -17.22 13.98 -9.54
CA LEU A 125 -16.00 14.45 -10.21
C LEU A 125 -15.70 15.94 -9.98
N GLY A 126 -16.73 16.78 -9.93
CA GLY A 126 -16.57 18.23 -9.67
C GLY A 126 -16.50 18.59 -8.18
N GLN A 127 -16.72 17.63 -7.25
CA GLN A 127 -16.73 17.91 -5.82
C GLN A 127 -15.30 18.03 -5.28
N ARG A 128 -15.06 19.01 -4.39
CA ARG A 128 -13.75 19.17 -3.72
C ARG A 128 -13.45 17.97 -2.81
N ALA A 129 -12.20 17.52 -2.82
CA ALA A 129 -11.79 16.34 -2.08
C ALA A 129 -11.92 16.49 -0.55
N ASP A 130 -11.74 17.69 0.00
CA ASP A 130 -11.91 17.96 1.44
C ASP A 130 -13.37 17.87 1.93
N THR A 131 -14.37 17.96 1.03
CA THR A 131 -15.79 17.85 1.33
C THR A 131 -16.35 16.43 1.22
N LEU A 132 -15.56 15.48 0.75
CA LEU A 132 -15.92 14.08 0.67
C LEU A 132 -15.97 13.44 2.07
N SER A 133 -16.83 12.42 2.23
CA SER A 133 -16.78 11.56 3.42
C SER A 133 -15.43 10.85 3.54
N GLY A 134 -15.08 10.42 4.75
CA GLY A 134 -13.82 9.74 4.99
C GLY A 134 -13.58 8.53 4.10
N GLY A 135 -14.61 7.74 3.81
CA GLY A 135 -14.48 6.59 2.92
C GLY A 135 -14.34 6.97 1.46
N GLU A 136 -15.04 8.02 1.00
CA GLU A 136 -14.89 8.53 -0.36
C GLU A 136 -13.48 9.12 -0.58
N GLN A 137 -12.93 9.79 0.44
CA GLN A 137 -11.53 10.25 0.40
C GLN A 137 -10.54 9.08 0.30
N GLN A 138 -10.80 7.97 1.00
CA GLN A 138 -9.95 6.78 0.92
C GLN A 138 -10.05 6.11 -0.46
N MET A 139 -11.26 6.01 -1.01
CA MET A 139 -11.46 5.56 -2.39
C MET A 139 -10.72 6.46 -3.39
N LEU A 140 -10.78 7.79 -3.21
CA LEU A 140 -10.06 8.73 -4.08
C LEU A 140 -8.54 8.58 -3.97
N ALA A 141 -8.00 8.40 -2.75
CA ALA A 141 -6.57 8.15 -2.56
C ALA A 141 -6.11 6.87 -3.27
N THR A 142 -6.90 5.80 -3.17
CA THR A 142 -6.65 4.54 -3.87
C THR A 142 -6.77 4.71 -5.38
N ALA A 143 -7.84 5.33 -5.87
CA ALA A 143 -8.06 5.61 -7.29
C ALA A 143 -6.90 6.41 -7.90
N ARG A 144 -6.42 7.44 -7.18
CA ARG A 144 -5.26 8.24 -7.59
C ARG A 144 -4.00 7.40 -7.72
N ALA A 145 -3.74 6.47 -6.78
CA ALA A 145 -2.60 5.58 -6.87
C ALA A 145 -2.73 4.59 -8.06
N LEU A 146 -3.95 4.13 -8.37
CA LEU A 146 -4.21 3.26 -9.53
C LEU A 146 -3.98 3.99 -10.87
N CYS A 147 -4.23 5.31 -10.93
CA CYS A 147 -3.93 6.12 -12.13
C CYS A 147 -2.43 6.14 -12.49
N LEU A 148 -1.55 5.77 -11.56
CA LEU A 148 -0.12 5.59 -11.84
C LEU A 148 0.19 4.26 -12.54
N GLN A 149 -0.76 3.33 -12.68
CA GLN A 149 -0.56 1.95 -13.15
C GLN A 149 0.65 1.29 -12.47
N PRO A 150 0.66 1.19 -11.14
CA PRO A 150 1.84 0.76 -10.42
C PRO A 150 2.13 -0.73 -10.68
N LYS A 151 3.42 -1.08 -10.77
CA LYS A 151 3.89 -2.45 -10.71
C LYS A 151 3.79 -3.01 -9.28
N VAL A 152 3.93 -2.11 -8.30
CA VAL A 152 3.78 -2.38 -6.87
C VAL A 152 2.89 -1.33 -6.25
N LEU A 153 1.84 -1.75 -5.55
CA LEU A 153 0.97 -0.85 -4.78
C LEU A 153 1.20 -1.08 -3.29
N LEU A 154 1.61 -0.03 -2.60
CA LEU A 154 1.76 0.00 -1.14
C LEU A 154 0.53 0.64 -0.52
N LEU A 155 -0.09 -0.04 0.47
CA LEU A 155 -1.28 0.44 1.17
C LEU A 155 -1.06 0.38 2.68
N ASP A 156 -1.26 1.50 3.36
CA ASP A 156 -1.08 1.64 4.80
C ASP A 156 -2.44 1.76 5.50
N GLU A 157 -2.95 0.64 6.02
CA GLU A 157 -4.26 0.51 6.71
C GLU A 157 -5.44 1.10 5.90
N PRO A 158 -5.62 0.69 4.64
CA PRO A 158 -6.56 1.35 3.72
C PRO A 158 -8.04 1.18 4.10
N THR A 159 -8.35 0.24 5.00
CA THR A 159 -9.73 -0.12 5.37
C THR A 159 -10.14 0.39 6.75
N GLU A 160 -9.22 1.06 7.47
CA GLU A 160 -9.46 1.54 8.83
C GLU A 160 -10.62 2.55 8.89
N GLY A 161 -11.59 2.31 9.79
CA GLY A 161 -12.71 3.22 10.02
C GLY A 161 -13.70 3.35 8.87
N LEU A 162 -13.70 2.42 7.91
CA LEU A 162 -14.59 2.45 6.76
C LEU A 162 -15.83 1.57 6.94
N GLN A 163 -16.92 1.96 6.25
CA GLN A 163 -18.11 1.13 6.13
C GLN A 163 -17.86 -0.09 5.23
N PRO A 164 -18.54 -1.23 5.45
CA PRO A 164 -18.33 -2.48 4.69
C PRO A 164 -18.33 -2.30 3.18
N SER A 165 -19.28 -1.56 2.62
CA SER A 165 -19.39 -1.32 1.17
C SER A 165 -18.18 -0.58 0.58
N MET A 166 -17.49 0.25 1.37
CA MET A 166 -16.28 0.96 0.96
C MET A 166 -15.05 0.05 1.05
N ILE A 167 -15.00 -0.80 2.08
CA ILE A 167 -13.99 -1.84 2.21
C ILE A 167 -14.03 -2.77 0.99
N ASP A 168 -15.23 -3.21 0.60
CA ASP A 168 -15.41 -4.07 -0.56
C ASP A 168 -14.95 -3.42 -1.86
N ALA A 169 -15.23 -2.13 -2.07
CA ALA A 169 -14.75 -1.41 -3.25
C ALA A 169 -13.22 -1.36 -3.33
N ILE A 170 -12.54 -1.04 -2.21
CA ILE A 170 -11.08 -1.02 -2.14
C ILE A 170 -10.50 -2.43 -2.34
N ARG A 171 -11.15 -3.44 -1.75
CA ARG A 171 -10.78 -4.84 -1.92
C ARG A 171 -10.84 -5.26 -3.39
N GLN A 172 -11.93 -4.96 -4.09
CA GLN A 172 -12.08 -5.28 -5.52
C GLN A 172 -11.03 -4.58 -6.37
N ALA A 173 -10.71 -3.32 -6.06
CA ALA A 173 -9.64 -2.59 -6.73
C ALA A 173 -8.26 -3.26 -6.54
N MET A 174 -7.93 -3.73 -5.33
CA MET A 174 -6.71 -4.50 -5.06
C MET A 174 -6.68 -5.81 -5.85
N LEU A 175 -7.77 -6.59 -5.82
CA LEU A 175 -7.87 -7.85 -6.54
C LEU A 175 -7.71 -7.65 -8.05
N THR A 176 -8.37 -6.64 -8.62
CA THR A 176 -8.26 -6.30 -10.04
C THR A 176 -6.81 -5.94 -10.41
N LEU A 177 -6.12 -5.18 -9.57
CA LEU A 177 -4.72 -4.79 -9.82
C LEU A 177 -3.79 -6.00 -9.71
N ARG A 178 -3.98 -6.86 -8.70
CA ARG A 178 -3.26 -8.12 -8.54
C ARG A 178 -3.42 -9.02 -9.77
N ASP A 179 -4.64 -9.19 -10.24
CA ASP A 179 -4.97 -10.05 -11.37
C ASP A 179 -4.37 -9.52 -12.70
N ARG A 180 -4.06 -8.22 -12.75
CA ARG A 180 -3.28 -7.58 -13.83
C ARG A 180 -1.76 -7.75 -13.65
N GLY A 181 -1.33 -8.49 -12.64
CA GLY A 181 0.08 -8.83 -12.40
C GLY A 181 0.85 -7.88 -11.47
N ALA A 182 0.21 -6.87 -10.89
CA ALA A 182 0.90 -6.01 -9.92
C ALA A 182 1.12 -6.73 -8.59
N ALA A 183 2.23 -6.40 -7.92
CA ALA A 183 2.45 -6.79 -6.53
C ALA A 183 1.70 -5.83 -5.59
N ILE A 184 1.12 -6.35 -4.51
CA ILE A 184 0.47 -5.52 -3.50
C ILE A 184 1.14 -5.79 -2.15
N LEU A 185 1.61 -4.74 -1.50
CA LEU A 185 2.08 -4.77 -0.12
C LEU A 185 1.09 -4.02 0.75
N LEU A 186 0.33 -4.76 1.54
CA LEU A 186 -0.76 -4.27 2.37
C LEU A 186 -0.35 -4.29 3.84
N VAL A 187 -0.38 -3.16 4.52
CA VAL A 187 -0.36 -3.10 5.98
C VAL A 187 -1.79 -3.19 6.49
N GLU A 188 -2.07 -4.20 7.31
CA GLU A 188 -3.39 -4.42 7.90
C GLU A 188 -3.23 -5.03 9.31
N GLN A 189 -4.18 -4.73 10.20
CA GLN A 189 -4.19 -5.24 11.59
C GLN A 189 -5.31 -6.25 11.85
N ARG A 190 -6.33 -6.26 11.01
CA ARG A 190 -7.50 -7.13 11.14
C ARG A 190 -7.22 -8.49 10.51
N ILE A 191 -7.20 -9.52 11.33
CA ILE A 191 -6.91 -10.90 10.90
C ILE A 191 -7.91 -11.38 9.84
N ASP A 192 -9.21 -11.08 10.02
CA ASP A 192 -10.26 -11.45 9.08
C ASP A 192 -10.05 -10.82 7.69
N ALA A 193 -9.64 -9.56 7.64
CA ALA A 193 -9.33 -8.89 6.39
C ALA A 193 -8.10 -9.49 5.69
N VAL A 194 -7.08 -9.83 6.48
CA VAL A 194 -5.85 -10.46 5.97
C VAL A 194 -6.13 -11.85 5.40
N LEU A 195 -6.84 -12.71 6.15
CA LEU A 195 -7.18 -14.06 5.70
C LEU A 195 -8.07 -14.08 4.45
N ALA A 196 -8.84 -13.01 4.24
CA ALA A 196 -9.71 -12.87 3.06
C ALA A 196 -9.00 -12.37 1.80
N LEU A 197 -7.80 -11.79 1.92
CA LEU A 197 -7.13 -11.07 0.84
C LEU A 197 -5.71 -11.54 0.54
N ALA A 198 -4.94 -11.85 1.58
CA ALA A 198 -3.52 -12.09 1.43
C ALA A 198 -3.22 -13.45 0.78
N ASP A 199 -2.21 -13.48 -0.07
CA ASP A 199 -1.54 -14.71 -0.52
C ASP A 199 -0.42 -15.08 0.46
N HIS A 200 0.33 -14.07 0.94
CA HIS A 200 1.40 -14.21 1.93
C HIS A 200 1.22 -13.22 3.07
N VAL A 201 1.63 -13.63 4.26
CA VAL A 201 1.64 -12.78 5.45
C VAL A 201 3.03 -12.75 6.04
N GLN A 202 3.56 -11.55 6.25
CA GLN A 202 4.83 -11.34 6.93
C GLN A 202 4.59 -10.60 8.24
N VAL A 203 5.15 -11.13 9.33
CA VAL A 203 5.01 -10.54 10.65
C VAL A 203 6.26 -9.74 10.99
N ILE A 204 6.06 -8.49 11.40
CA ILE A 204 7.12 -7.60 11.88
C ILE A 204 6.99 -7.41 13.39
N GLU A 205 8.09 -7.63 14.08
CA GLU A 205 8.27 -7.29 15.50
C GLU A 205 9.55 -6.52 15.69
N ASN A 206 9.49 -5.40 16.41
CA ASN A 206 10.65 -4.56 16.73
C ASN A 206 11.53 -4.21 15.52
N GLY A 207 10.88 -3.97 14.37
CA GLY A 207 11.55 -3.59 13.13
C GLY A 207 12.22 -4.73 12.36
N ARG A 208 11.93 -5.99 12.70
CA ARG A 208 12.46 -7.19 12.02
C ARG A 208 11.32 -8.04 11.50
N THR A 209 11.51 -8.70 10.38
CA THR A 209 10.64 -9.81 9.96
C THR A 209 10.94 -11.02 10.84
N VAL A 210 9.93 -11.50 11.57
CA VAL A 210 10.07 -12.64 12.50
C VAL A 210 9.50 -13.93 11.94
N GLU A 211 8.44 -13.84 11.15
CA GLU A 211 7.82 -15.02 10.54
C GLU A 211 7.14 -14.66 9.21
N THR A 212 7.12 -15.61 8.29
CA THR A 212 6.42 -15.50 7.01
C THR A 212 5.51 -16.72 6.83
N PHE A 213 4.27 -16.47 6.44
CA PHE A 213 3.25 -17.48 6.25
C PHE A 213 2.69 -17.43 4.83
N ASP A 214 2.37 -18.59 4.30
CA ASP A 214 1.37 -18.73 3.25
C ASP A 214 -0.03 -18.54 3.88
N ALA A 215 -0.86 -17.68 3.30
CA ALA A 215 -2.18 -17.37 3.85
C ALA A 215 -3.11 -18.60 3.87
N ALA A 216 -2.96 -19.54 2.93
CA ALA A 216 -3.70 -20.79 2.94
C ALA A 216 -3.37 -21.66 4.17
N ALA A 217 -2.13 -21.59 4.69
CA ALA A 217 -1.76 -22.26 5.92
C ALA A 217 -2.41 -21.60 7.16
N LEU A 218 -2.52 -20.27 7.15
CA LEU A 218 -3.12 -19.49 8.25
C LEU A 218 -4.64 -19.68 8.36
N THR A 219 -5.32 -19.96 7.26
CA THR A 219 -6.76 -20.28 7.28
C THR A 219 -7.03 -21.52 8.16
N ARG A 220 -6.05 -22.43 8.29
CA ARG A 220 -6.14 -23.64 9.11
C ARG A 220 -5.67 -23.44 10.56
N ALA A 221 -4.87 -22.41 10.82
CA ALA A 221 -4.26 -22.13 12.11
C ALA A 221 -4.16 -20.62 12.40
N PRO A 222 -5.32 -19.90 12.48
CA PRO A 222 -5.33 -18.44 12.66
C PRO A 222 -4.75 -17.99 14.02
N GLU A 223 -4.69 -18.89 15.01
CA GLU A 223 -4.08 -18.65 16.31
C GLU A 223 -2.59 -18.31 16.22
N ARG A 224 -1.89 -18.75 15.19
CA ARG A 224 -0.48 -18.40 14.97
C ARG A 224 -0.30 -16.90 14.75
N LEU A 225 -1.21 -16.24 14.02
CA LEU A 225 -1.20 -14.79 13.88
C LEU A 225 -1.59 -14.06 15.17
N ARG A 226 -2.56 -14.61 15.92
CA ARG A 226 -3.03 -14.00 17.17
C ARG A 226 -1.91 -13.87 18.19
N SER A 227 -1.05 -14.91 18.32
CA SER A 227 0.09 -14.88 19.23
C SER A 227 1.04 -13.70 18.98
N HIS A 228 1.26 -13.32 17.71
CA HIS A 228 2.10 -12.18 17.34
C HIS A 228 1.42 -10.82 17.56
N LEU A 229 0.11 -10.76 17.51
CA LEU A 229 -0.65 -9.52 17.69
C LEU A 229 -0.98 -9.23 19.15
N GLY A 230 -0.91 -10.26 20.02
CA GLY A 230 -1.20 -10.14 21.44
C GLY A 230 -2.71 -10.08 21.75
N VAL A 231 -3.52 -10.76 20.92
CA VAL A 231 -4.97 -10.91 21.06
C VAL A 231 -5.37 -12.37 21.04
#